data_43d3f84f6b44e899c2310d99021d97e1
#
_entry.id   43d3f84f6b44e899c2310d99021d97e1
#
_cell.length_a   1.000
_cell.length_b   1.000
_cell.length_c   1.000
_cell.angle_alpha   90.00
_cell.angle_beta   90.00
_cell.angle_gamma   90.00
#
_symmetry.space_group_name_H-M   'P 1'
#
loop_
_entity.id
_entity.type
_entity.pdbx_description
1 polymer ?
#
loop_
_entity_poly.entity_id
_entity_poly.type
_entity_poly.pdbx_seq_one_letter_code
_entity_poly.pdbx_strand_id
1 'polypeptide(L)'
;MKIINLLVLVFLAMPLGFGQVVHVTHGQEPKLPRPFTKPIVANPPHDRSTPGFKPRALAGFQVSVFARGFKDPRYLAVAPNGDVFLADTGGGKVYVLHDPGHGAPSDARTTFADQLNEPFGIAFHGHYVYVADTDEVLRFGYDPKTSKRTGGAEHILALPGGGMHSTRTVVFGLDGKKMFVSAGSDCNVCVEGDARRAAIQVADPDGKNVRIYASGLRNAVGLAVNPDTGVLWADVNERDMMGDNLPPDYLTHVPEGGFFGWPYSYIGKNLDPRVKEQRPDLVAKALVPDVLLGPHVAPLESTFYTGKQFPASYWHGAFVALHGSWNRSIHSGYMVVFVPFKNGEPSGLPISFLNGFDPNPREKAVDGRPVGVAVAHDGSLLVSDDVGNVIWRVAKK
;
A
#
# COMPACT_ATOMS: atom_id res chain seq x y z
N MET A 1 -35.67 -26.92 25.92
CA MET A 1 -35.61 -25.59 25.31
C MET A 1 -34.29 -24.95 25.76
N LYS A 2 -33.24 -25.07 24.91
CA LYS A 2 -31.91 -24.50 25.20
C LYS A 2 -31.84 -23.11 24.54
N ILE A 3 -31.71 -22.07 25.37
CA ILE A 3 -31.53 -20.69 24.91
C ILE A 3 -30.09 -20.56 24.48
N ILE A 4 -29.86 -20.37 23.17
CA ILE A 4 -28.55 -20.03 22.60
C ILE A 4 -28.39 -18.53 22.79
N ASN A 5 -27.55 -18.11 23.74
CA ASN A 5 -27.11 -16.73 23.86
C ASN A 5 -26.19 -16.39 22.69
N LEU A 6 -26.75 -15.66 21.74
CA LEU A 6 -25.99 -15.02 20.65
C LEU A 6 -25.24 -13.82 21.24
N LEU A 7 -23.96 -13.98 21.53
CA LEU A 7 -23.08 -12.88 21.93
C LEU A 7 -22.83 -12.01 20.69
N VAL A 8 -23.61 -10.94 20.56
CA VAL A 8 -23.32 -9.88 19.58
C VAL A 8 -22.11 -9.10 20.11
N LEU A 9 -20.94 -9.36 19.55
CA LEU A 9 -19.75 -8.52 19.77
C LEU A 9 -20.02 -7.15 19.11
N VAL A 10 -20.44 -6.19 19.91
CA VAL A 10 -20.48 -4.79 19.51
C VAL A 10 -19.05 -4.29 19.47
N PHE A 11 -18.48 -4.19 18.27
CA PHE A 11 -17.24 -3.46 18.06
C PHE A 11 -17.50 -1.97 18.36
N LEU A 12 -17.04 -1.51 19.51
CA LEU A 12 -16.89 -0.07 19.77
C LEU A 12 -15.78 0.45 18.84
N ALA A 13 -16.16 0.89 17.64
CA ALA A 13 -15.28 1.65 16.77
C ALA A 13 -14.98 2.97 17.50
N MET A 14 -13.72 3.15 17.93
CA MET A 14 -13.27 4.49 18.31
C MET A 14 -13.44 5.40 17.08
N PRO A 15 -14.07 6.56 17.21
CA PRO A 15 -14.26 7.45 16.08
C PRO A 15 -12.88 7.87 15.58
N LEU A 16 -12.59 7.54 14.32
CA LEU A 16 -11.54 8.17 13.54
C LEU A 16 -11.78 9.68 13.65
N GLY A 17 -10.76 10.45 14.04
CA GLY A 17 -10.87 11.85 14.43
C GLY A 17 -11.75 12.70 13.51
N PHE A 18 -12.44 13.67 14.09
CA PHE A 18 -13.38 14.59 13.45
C PHE A 18 -12.86 15.11 12.08
N GLY A 19 -13.61 14.86 11.00
CA GLY A 19 -13.40 15.43 9.68
C GLY A 19 -12.86 14.49 8.61
N GLN A 20 -12.63 13.22 8.88
CA GLN A 20 -12.14 12.27 7.86
C GLN A 20 -13.29 11.75 6.99
N VAL A 21 -13.12 11.90 5.65
CA VAL A 21 -14.01 11.27 4.67
C VAL A 21 -13.56 9.82 4.51
N VAL A 22 -13.99 8.94 5.41
CA VAL A 22 -13.80 7.49 5.31
C VAL A 22 -15.13 6.88 4.87
N HIS A 23 -15.13 6.18 3.75
CA HIS A 23 -16.38 5.71 3.16
C HIS A 23 -16.18 4.49 2.25
N VAL A 24 -17.12 3.57 2.23
CA VAL A 24 -17.24 2.54 1.18
C VAL A 24 -18.29 3.05 0.19
N THR A 25 -17.87 3.30 -1.04
CA THR A 25 -18.70 4.02 -2.01
C THR A 25 -19.63 3.11 -2.80
N HIS A 26 -19.24 1.84 -2.98
CA HIS A 26 -19.91 0.92 -3.91
C HIS A 26 -20.09 1.53 -5.32
N GLY A 27 -19.10 2.30 -5.80
CA GLY A 27 -19.13 2.96 -7.09
C GLY A 27 -20.02 4.21 -7.17
N GLN A 28 -20.61 4.66 -6.06
CA GLN A 28 -21.42 5.88 -6.01
C GLN A 28 -20.59 7.08 -5.58
N GLU A 29 -20.80 8.23 -6.22
CA GLU A 29 -20.12 9.47 -5.84
C GLU A 29 -20.50 9.91 -4.43
N PRO A 30 -19.50 10.03 -3.52
CA PRO A 30 -19.75 10.49 -2.16
C PRO A 30 -19.93 12.01 -2.13
N LYS A 31 -20.59 12.51 -1.09
CA LYS A 31 -20.61 13.95 -0.80
C LYS A 31 -19.25 14.37 -0.26
N LEU A 32 -18.50 15.14 -1.02
CA LEU A 32 -17.19 15.65 -0.64
C LEU A 32 -17.26 17.08 -0.09
N PRO A 33 -16.28 17.50 0.74
CA PRO A 33 -16.10 18.91 1.13
C PRO A 33 -15.82 19.80 -0.09
N ARG A 34 -15.93 21.12 0.13
CA ARG A 34 -15.53 22.10 -0.91
C ARG A 34 -14.00 22.09 -1.08
N PRO A 35 -13.49 22.08 -2.32
CA PRO A 35 -12.05 22.18 -2.55
C PRO A 35 -11.50 23.54 -2.08
N PHE A 36 -10.21 23.54 -1.76
CA PHE A 36 -9.46 24.72 -1.31
C PHE A 36 -10.03 25.40 -0.04
N THR A 37 -10.76 24.63 0.78
CA THR A 37 -11.13 25.07 2.12
C THR A 37 -9.88 25.09 3.01
N LYS A 38 -9.61 26.25 3.63
CA LYS A 38 -8.45 26.39 4.54
C LYS A 38 -8.68 25.60 5.85
N PRO A 39 -7.60 25.12 6.49
CA PRO A 39 -6.21 25.38 6.15
C PRO A 39 -5.71 24.59 4.93
N ILE A 40 -4.70 25.14 4.26
CA ILE A 40 -3.94 24.51 3.18
C ILE A 40 -2.48 24.68 3.57
N VAL A 41 -1.86 23.63 4.07
CA VAL A 41 -0.56 23.72 4.73
C VAL A 41 0.37 22.57 4.34
N ALA A 42 1.68 22.80 4.38
CA ALA A 42 2.68 21.76 4.46
C ALA A 42 3.02 21.57 5.95
N ASN A 43 2.88 20.35 6.45
CA ASN A 43 3.15 19.99 7.83
C ASN A 43 3.87 18.63 7.88
N PRO A 44 5.12 18.56 7.34
CA PRO A 44 5.87 17.31 7.30
C PRO A 44 6.17 16.82 8.72
N PRO A 45 6.10 15.50 8.96
CA PRO A 45 6.46 14.93 10.25
C PRO A 45 7.95 15.08 10.54
N HIS A 46 8.29 15.01 11.83
CA HIS A 46 9.65 14.89 12.34
C HIS A 46 9.81 13.55 13.05
N ASP A 47 10.84 12.83 12.68
CA ASP A 47 11.24 11.59 13.30
C ASP A 47 11.68 11.83 14.76
N ARG A 48 11.01 11.16 15.71
CA ARG A 48 11.31 11.33 17.14
C ARG A 48 12.22 10.24 17.69
N SER A 49 12.27 9.07 17.05
CA SER A 49 13.10 7.94 17.47
C SER A 49 13.01 7.62 18.98
N THR A 50 11.81 7.53 19.52
CA THR A 50 11.60 7.28 20.95
C THR A 50 12.18 5.93 21.37
N PRO A 51 13.14 5.86 22.30
CA PRO A 51 13.69 4.60 22.77
C PRO A 51 12.60 3.68 23.32
N GLY A 52 12.59 2.42 22.88
CA GLY A 52 11.61 1.44 23.32
C GLY A 52 10.20 1.62 22.74
N PHE A 53 10.03 2.50 21.77
CA PHE A 53 8.76 2.65 21.07
C PHE A 53 8.26 1.29 20.56
N LYS A 54 6.94 1.11 20.66
CA LYS A 54 6.23 -0.06 20.16
C LYS A 54 4.80 0.34 19.80
N PRO A 55 4.35 0.10 18.56
CA PRO A 55 2.99 0.40 18.18
C PRO A 55 1.98 -0.49 18.92
N ARG A 56 0.72 -0.10 18.91
CA ARG A 56 -0.37 -0.76 19.62
C ARG A 56 -1.31 -1.42 18.63
N ALA A 57 -1.47 -2.73 18.74
CA ALA A 57 -2.47 -3.48 18.00
C ALA A 57 -3.81 -3.51 18.74
N LEU A 58 -4.88 -3.84 18.01
CA LEU A 58 -6.20 -4.11 18.58
C LEU A 58 -6.13 -5.16 19.70
N ALA A 59 -7.10 -5.12 20.62
CA ALA A 59 -7.24 -6.10 21.69
C ALA A 59 -7.29 -7.52 21.10
N GLY A 60 -6.58 -8.46 21.74
CA GLY A 60 -6.42 -9.84 21.27
C GLY A 60 -5.18 -10.07 20.43
N PHE A 61 -4.42 -9.02 20.10
CA PHE A 61 -3.16 -9.10 19.37
C PHE A 61 -1.99 -8.60 20.19
N GLN A 62 -0.81 -9.07 19.84
CA GLN A 62 0.46 -8.62 20.40
C GLN A 62 1.39 -8.15 19.28
N VAL A 63 2.27 -7.21 19.60
CA VAL A 63 3.28 -6.69 18.68
C VAL A 63 4.66 -7.11 19.20
N SER A 64 5.54 -7.52 18.33
CA SER A 64 6.96 -7.77 18.60
C SER A 64 7.82 -7.25 17.45
N VAL A 65 9.11 -7.11 17.70
CA VAL A 65 10.07 -6.81 16.64
C VAL A 65 10.35 -8.09 15.87
N PHE A 66 10.23 -8.03 14.54
CA PHE A 66 10.66 -9.10 13.66
C PHE A 66 12.12 -8.92 13.24
N ALA A 67 12.49 -7.72 12.75
CA ALA A 67 13.86 -7.40 12.36
C ALA A 67 14.13 -5.90 12.50
N ARG A 68 15.42 -5.51 12.60
CA ARG A 68 15.88 -4.11 12.75
C ARG A 68 17.16 -3.84 11.97
N GLY A 69 17.51 -2.54 11.87
CA GLY A 69 18.83 -2.13 11.37
C GLY A 69 18.86 -2.02 9.86
N PHE A 70 17.81 -1.51 9.28
CA PHE A 70 17.70 -1.12 7.87
C PHE A 70 17.93 0.38 7.71
N LYS A 71 18.06 0.84 6.49
CA LYS A 71 18.19 2.25 6.18
C LYS A 71 16.84 2.90 5.90
N ASP A 72 15.99 2.21 5.15
CA ASP A 72 14.65 2.67 4.75
C ASP A 72 13.83 1.42 4.34
N PRO A 73 13.35 0.62 5.34
CA PRO A 73 12.64 -0.62 5.07
C PRO A 73 11.22 -0.34 4.55
N ARG A 74 10.94 -0.72 3.31
CA ARG A 74 9.70 -0.37 2.65
C ARG A 74 8.84 -1.60 2.34
N TYR A 75 8.96 -2.16 1.15
CA TYR A 75 8.10 -3.24 0.66
C TYR A 75 8.48 -4.59 1.25
N LEU A 76 7.47 -5.41 1.57
CA LEU A 76 7.63 -6.76 2.11
C LEU A 76 6.99 -7.79 1.19
N ALA A 77 7.70 -8.85 0.87
CA ALA A 77 7.17 -10.01 0.16
C ALA A 77 7.58 -11.31 0.85
N VAL A 78 6.62 -12.22 1.08
CA VAL A 78 6.90 -13.52 1.72
C VAL A 78 7.10 -14.57 0.63
N ALA A 79 8.27 -15.20 0.64
CA ALA A 79 8.63 -16.25 -0.30
C ALA A 79 7.88 -17.57 0.01
N PRO A 80 7.77 -18.48 -0.98
CA PRO A 80 7.08 -19.77 -0.78
C PRO A 80 7.65 -20.65 0.35
N ASN A 81 8.93 -20.48 0.71
CA ASN A 81 9.56 -21.19 1.83
C ASN A 81 9.38 -20.50 3.19
N GLY A 82 8.70 -19.33 3.21
CA GLY A 82 8.45 -18.54 4.41
C GLY A 82 9.46 -17.43 4.70
N ASP A 83 10.59 -17.37 4.00
CA ASP A 83 11.53 -16.26 4.13
C ASP A 83 10.89 -14.94 3.67
N VAL A 84 11.31 -13.84 4.28
CA VAL A 84 10.76 -12.52 4.01
C VAL A 84 11.76 -11.71 3.19
N PHE A 85 11.36 -11.29 2.00
CA PHE A 85 12.10 -10.35 1.17
C PHE A 85 11.71 -8.92 1.54
N LEU A 86 12.70 -8.09 1.75
CA LEU A 86 12.54 -6.68 2.11
C LEU A 86 13.23 -5.80 1.07
N ALA A 87 12.51 -4.85 0.50
CA ALA A 87 13.12 -3.72 -0.19
C ALA A 87 13.53 -2.66 0.84
N ASP A 88 14.84 -2.45 0.97
CA ASP A 88 15.46 -1.37 1.74
C ASP A 88 15.80 -0.25 0.76
N THR A 89 14.78 0.58 0.45
CA THR A 89 14.77 1.55 -0.66
C THR A 89 15.95 2.51 -0.57
N GLY A 90 16.09 3.21 0.57
CA GLY A 90 17.19 4.15 0.78
C GLY A 90 18.55 3.46 0.93
N GLY A 91 18.61 2.13 1.09
CA GLY A 91 19.80 1.29 1.06
C GLY A 91 20.18 0.82 -0.34
N GLY A 92 19.27 0.93 -1.32
CA GLY A 92 19.44 0.38 -2.67
C GLY A 92 19.60 -1.14 -2.66
N LYS A 93 18.87 -1.86 -1.79
CA LYS A 93 19.06 -3.30 -1.56
C LYS A 93 17.75 -4.04 -1.40
N VAL A 94 17.82 -5.33 -1.76
CA VAL A 94 16.83 -6.32 -1.32
C VAL A 94 17.51 -7.29 -0.37
N TYR A 95 16.93 -7.45 0.81
CA TYR A 95 17.35 -8.43 1.81
C TYR A 95 16.43 -9.65 1.82
N VAL A 96 16.99 -10.81 2.18
CA VAL A 96 16.25 -11.98 2.63
C VAL A 96 16.41 -12.08 4.13
N LEU A 97 15.30 -12.15 4.83
CA LEU A 97 15.20 -12.33 6.27
C LEU A 97 14.63 -13.72 6.53
N HIS A 98 15.36 -14.55 7.23
CA HIS A 98 14.86 -15.86 7.62
C HIS A 98 13.78 -15.71 8.69
N ASP A 99 12.64 -16.36 8.50
CA ASP A 99 11.56 -16.42 9.48
C ASP A 99 11.55 -17.79 10.17
N PRO A 100 12.06 -17.89 11.40
CA PRO A 100 12.05 -19.16 12.15
C PRO A 100 10.64 -19.57 12.59
N GLY A 101 9.63 -18.73 12.37
CA GLY A 101 8.26 -18.97 12.78
C GLY A 101 8.00 -18.77 14.28
N HIS A 102 6.82 -19.19 14.73
CA HIS A 102 6.41 -19.16 16.15
C HIS A 102 6.53 -17.80 16.85
N GLY A 103 6.40 -16.70 16.08
CA GLY A 103 6.48 -15.33 16.61
C GLY A 103 7.90 -14.88 16.99
N ALA A 104 8.93 -15.66 16.68
CA ALA A 104 10.32 -15.28 16.91
C ALA A 104 10.78 -14.15 15.98
N PRO A 105 11.78 -13.35 16.39
CA PRO A 105 12.47 -12.44 15.49
C PRO A 105 13.22 -13.20 14.39
N SER A 106 13.50 -12.52 13.28
CA SER A 106 14.39 -13.04 12.24
C SER A 106 15.78 -13.30 12.83
N ASP A 107 16.31 -14.48 12.61
CA ASP A 107 17.60 -14.93 13.14
C ASP A 107 18.75 -14.83 12.11
N ALA A 108 18.44 -14.61 10.84
CA ALA A 108 19.42 -14.42 9.77
C ALA A 108 18.95 -13.43 8.72
N ARG A 109 19.90 -12.62 8.23
CA ARG A 109 19.73 -11.68 7.13
C ARG A 109 20.81 -11.83 6.10
N THR A 110 20.43 -11.94 4.81
CA THR A 110 21.34 -11.97 3.68
C THR A 110 20.97 -10.91 2.65
N THR A 111 21.95 -10.36 1.93
CA THR A 111 21.68 -9.48 0.79
C THR A 111 21.36 -10.34 -0.41
N PHE A 112 20.18 -10.17 -1.00
CA PHE A 112 19.75 -10.84 -2.22
C PHE A 112 20.22 -10.08 -3.46
N ALA A 113 20.02 -8.76 -3.46
CA ALA A 113 20.47 -7.84 -4.50
C ALA A 113 20.90 -6.51 -3.91
N ASP A 114 21.84 -5.82 -4.54
CA ASP A 114 22.32 -4.50 -4.16
C ASP A 114 22.56 -3.63 -5.40
N GLN A 115 22.93 -2.36 -5.16
CA GLN A 115 23.15 -1.35 -6.20
C GLN A 115 21.88 -1.10 -7.04
N LEU A 116 20.71 -1.21 -6.41
CA LEU A 116 19.41 -0.98 -7.01
C LEU A 116 19.02 0.51 -6.88
N ASN A 117 18.22 1.00 -7.84
CA ASN A 117 17.76 2.39 -7.88
C ASN A 117 16.43 2.57 -7.13
N GLU A 118 16.49 2.80 -5.82
CA GLU A 118 15.30 2.95 -4.96
C GLU A 118 14.30 1.78 -5.12
N PRO A 119 14.72 0.51 -4.91
CA PRO A 119 13.86 -0.65 -5.08
C PRO A 119 12.63 -0.54 -4.17
N PHE A 120 11.46 -0.92 -4.70
CA PHE A 120 10.24 -0.97 -3.93
C PHE A 120 9.51 -2.30 -4.11
N GLY A 121 8.71 -2.48 -5.17
CA GLY A 121 7.89 -3.67 -5.36
C GLY A 121 8.72 -4.95 -5.55
N ILE A 122 8.33 -6.03 -4.87
CA ILE A 122 8.93 -7.36 -4.99
C ILE A 122 7.83 -8.37 -5.27
N ALA A 123 8.01 -9.21 -6.30
CA ALA A 123 7.07 -10.29 -6.60
C ALA A 123 7.78 -11.58 -7.00
N PHE A 124 7.15 -12.72 -6.69
CA PHE A 124 7.64 -14.05 -7.06
C PHE A 124 6.86 -14.58 -8.26
N HIS A 125 7.57 -15.13 -9.23
CA HIS A 125 6.97 -15.85 -10.35
C HIS A 125 7.85 -17.00 -10.81
N GLY A 126 7.40 -18.23 -10.63
CA GLY A 126 8.19 -19.43 -10.92
C GLY A 126 9.48 -19.47 -10.12
N HIS A 127 10.62 -19.53 -10.81
CA HIS A 127 11.96 -19.50 -10.23
C HIS A 127 12.61 -18.12 -10.28
N TYR A 128 11.79 -17.07 -10.30
CA TYR A 128 12.26 -15.68 -10.39
C TYR A 128 11.71 -14.81 -9.29
N VAL A 129 12.56 -13.92 -8.81
CA VAL A 129 12.17 -12.74 -8.01
C VAL A 129 12.21 -11.53 -8.94
N TYR A 130 11.10 -10.80 -9.02
CA TYR A 130 11.02 -9.54 -9.73
C TYR A 130 11.12 -8.39 -8.72
N VAL A 131 11.90 -7.38 -9.08
CA VAL A 131 12.10 -6.17 -8.28
C VAL A 131 11.81 -4.98 -9.18
N ALA A 132 10.90 -4.11 -8.72
CA ALA A 132 10.61 -2.87 -9.41
C ALA A 132 11.43 -1.75 -8.79
N ASP A 133 12.37 -1.22 -9.56
CA ASP A 133 13.14 -0.02 -9.30
C ASP A 133 12.44 1.21 -9.87
N THR A 134 12.95 2.40 -9.58
CA THR A 134 12.35 3.67 -10.05
C THR A 134 12.19 3.72 -11.57
N ASP A 135 13.10 3.16 -12.33
CA ASP A 135 13.19 3.29 -13.79
C ASP A 135 13.10 1.96 -14.55
N GLU A 136 12.98 0.83 -13.84
CA GLU A 136 12.86 -0.47 -14.49
C GLU A 136 12.25 -1.56 -13.60
N VAL A 137 11.88 -2.68 -14.22
CA VAL A 137 11.65 -3.96 -13.55
C VAL A 137 12.79 -4.88 -13.87
N LEU A 138 13.48 -5.33 -12.84
CA LEU A 138 14.50 -6.36 -12.89
C LEU A 138 13.92 -7.70 -12.47
N ARG A 139 14.48 -8.82 -12.99
CA ARG A 139 14.23 -10.13 -12.40
C ARG A 139 15.55 -10.86 -12.15
N PHE A 140 15.50 -11.72 -11.16
CA PHE A 140 16.64 -12.53 -10.71
C PHE A 140 16.21 -13.98 -10.59
N GLY A 141 16.98 -14.89 -11.16
CA GLY A 141 16.79 -16.30 -10.85
C GLY A 141 17.05 -16.58 -9.37
N TYR A 142 16.21 -17.42 -8.74
CA TYR A 142 16.39 -17.84 -7.37
C TYR A 142 15.92 -19.28 -7.15
N ASP A 143 16.46 -19.91 -6.11
CA ASP A 143 15.97 -21.19 -5.60
C ASP A 143 14.86 -20.97 -4.57
N PRO A 144 13.59 -21.35 -4.84
CA PRO A 144 12.48 -21.14 -3.92
C PRO A 144 12.60 -21.88 -2.58
N LYS A 145 13.50 -22.87 -2.47
CA LYS A 145 13.72 -23.64 -1.22
C LYS A 145 14.69 -22.94 -0.28
N THR A 146 15.66 -22.23 -0.82
CA THR A 146 16.76 -21.64 -0.06
C THR A 146 16.80 -20.12 -0.12
N SER A 147 15.91 -19.50 -0.89
CA SER A 147 15.89 -18.05 -1.17
C SER A 147 17.19 -17.48 -1.73
N LYS A 148 18.10 -18.36 -2.18
CA LYS A 148 19.38 -17.94 -2.75
C LYS A 148 19.24 -17.56 -4.21
N ARG A 149 19.94 -16.52 -4.58
CA ARG A 149 20.05 -16.07 -5.98
C ARG A 149 20.81 -17.12 -6.80
N THR A 150 20.32 -17.42 -8.00
CA THR A 150 20.89 -18.41 -8.92
C THR A 150 21.41 -17.81 -10.22
N GLY A 151 21.20 -16.51 -10.47
CA GLY A 151 21.58 -15.83 -11.70
C GLY A 151 21.83 -14.34 -11.53
N GLY A 152 22.25 -13.67 -12.59
CA GLY A 152 22.40 -12.23 -12.69
C GLY A 152 21.04 -11.50 -12.70
N ALA A 153 21.09 -10.16 -12.75
CA ALA A 153 19.92 -9.34 -13.05
C ALA A 153 19.58 -9.44 -14.55
N GLU A 154 18.31 -9.58 -14.85
CA GLU A 154 17.75 -9.45 -16.19
C GLU A 154 16.82 -8.24 -16.23
N HIS A 155 17.03 -7.35 -17.21
CA HIS A 155 16.15 -6.18 -17.44
C HIS A 155 14.88 -6.62 -18.17
N ILE A 156 13.73 -6.44 -17.55
CA ILE A 156 12.44 -6.93 -18.06
C ILE A 156 11.60 -5.83 -18.67
N LEU A 157 11.50 -4.69 -17.99
CA LEU A 157 10.64 -3.60 -18.44
C LEU A 157 11.24 -2.24 -18.02
N ALA A 158 11.48 -1.36 -19.00
CA ALA A 158 11.87 0.01 -18.72
C ALA A 158 10.64 0.83 -18.27
N LEU A 159 10.79 1.60 -17.19
CA LEU A 159 9.78 2.44 -16.60
C LEU A 159 10.16 3.93 -16.73
N PRO A 160 9.19 4.86 -16.61
CA PRO A 160 9.50 6.29 -16.62
C PRO A 160 10.23 6.65 -15.32
N GLY A 161 11.53 6.82 -15.39
CA GLY A 161 12.39 7.25 -14.26
C GLY A 161 12.23 8.74 -13.93
N GLY A 162 12.73 9.15 -12.75
CA GLY A 162 12.64 10.53 -12.27
C GLY A 162 11.22 10.96 -11.87
N GLY A 163 11.02 12.27 -11.69
CA GLY A 163 9.74 12.86 -11.33
C GLY A 163 9.43 12.86 -9.83
N MET A 164 8.21 13.26 -9.47
CA MET A 164 7.80 13.40 -8.06
C MET A 164 7.64 12.05 -7.35
N HIS A 165 7.25 11.01 -8.08
CA HIS A 165 6.95 9.70 -7.50
C HIS A 165 7.93 8.65 -8.04
N SER A 166 8.78 8.12 -7.14
CA SER A 166 9.82 7.13 -7.47
C SER A 166 9.39 5.68 -7.24
N THR A 167 8.41 5.42 -6.40
CA THR A 167 7.97 4.06 -6.09
C THR A 167 7.31 3.36 -7.29
N ARG A 168 7.66 2.09 -7.49
CA ARG A 168 7.09 1.20 -8.50
C ARG A 168 6.72 -0.11 -7.84
N THR A 169 5.55 -0.64 -8.17
CA THR A 169 5.10 -1.93 -7.64
C THR A 169 4.83 -2.90 -8.78
N VAL A 170 5.26 -4.14 -8.61
CA VAL A 170 5.04 -5.23 -9.55
C VAL A 170 4.26 -6.36 -8.86
N VAL A 171 3.20 -6.84 -9.51
CA VAL A 171 2.44 -8.02 -9.05
C VAL A 171 2.04 -8.88 -10.24
N PHE A 172 1.70 -10.14 -9.98
CA PHE A 172 1.24 -11.07 -11.00
C PHE A 172 -0.22 -11.44 -10.81
N GLY A 173 -0.95 -11.59 -11.91
CA GLY A 173 -2.27 -12.22 -11.88
C GLY A 173 -2.21 -13.65 -11.35
N LEU A 174 -3.30 -14.19 -10.82
CA LEU A 174 -3.33 -15.53 -10.21
C LEU A 174 -2.92 -16.65 -11.16
N ASP A 175 -3.17 -16.47 -12.45
CA ASP A 175 -2.76 -17.43 -13.50
C ASP A 175 -1.28 -17.30 -13.91
N GLY A 176 -0.57 -16.31 -13.36
CA GLY A 176 0.83 -16.00 -13.66
C GLY A 176 1.09 -15.46 -15.07
N LYS A 177 0.06 -15.23 -15.89
CA LYS A 177 0.24 -14.80 -17.29
C LYS A 177 0.42 -13.31 -17.47
N LYS A 178 -0.05 -12.51 -16.52
CA LYS A 178 -0.01 -11.06 -16.56
C LYS A 178 0.85 -10.53 -15.41
N MET A 179 1.76 -9.63 -15.75
CA MET A 179 2.53 -8.80 -14.84
C MET A 179 1.95 -7.40 -14.85
N PHE A 180 1.52 -6.88 -13.70
CA PHE A 180 1.02 -5.52 -13.54
C PHE A 180 2.11 -4.67 -12.89
N VAL A 181 2.35 -3.46 -13.43
CA VAL A 181 3.37 -2.55 -12.90
C VAL A 181 2.79 -1.16 -12.80
N SER A 182 2.89 -0.51 -11.63
CA SER A 182 2.43 0.86 -11.41
C SER A 182 3.54 1.88 -11.58
N ALA A 183 3.18 3.07 -12.07
CA ALA A 183 4.04 4.24 -12.05
C ALA A 183 3.20 5.49 -11.72
N GLY A 184 3.60 6.20 -10.66
CA GLY A 184 2.96 7.45 -10.25
C GLY A 184 3.22 8.60 -11.21
N SER A 185 2.49 9.69 -11.02
CA SER A 185 2.62 10.92 -11.80
C SER A 185 3.97 11.61 -11.63
N ASP A 186 4.33 12.43 -12.60
CA ASP A 186 5.54 13.26 -12.54
C ASP A 186 5.38 14.47 -11.62
N CYS A 187 4.15 14.88 -11.38
CA CYS A 187 3.84 16.10 -10.65
C CYS A 187 2.61 15.92 -9.74
N ASN A 188 2.30 16.95 -8.95
CA ASN A 188 1.08 16.96 -8.14
C ASN A 188 -0.20 16.98 -9.01
N VAL A 189 -0.25 17.91 -10.00
CA VAL A 189 -1.36 18.03 -10.95
C VAL A 189 -0.81 18.60 -12.27
N CYS A 190 -0.70 17.79 -13.29
CA CYS A 190 -0.33 18.17 -14.65
C CYS A 190 -0.87 17.16 -15.66
N VAL A 191 -0.90 17.52 -16.90
CA VAL A 191 -1.11 16.57 -17.99
C VAL A 191 0.24 15.90 -18.29
N GLU A 192 0.30 14.58 -18.13
CA GLU A 192 1.53 13.81 -18.34
C GLU A 192 1.98 13.81 -19.79
N GLY A 193 3.28 13.97 -19.99
CA GLY A 193 3.91 13.79 -21.29
C GLY A 193 4.17 12.32 -21.65
N ASP A 194 4.21 11.43 -20.66
CA ASP A 194 4.38 9.99 -20.80
C ASP A 194 3.15 9.25 -20.26
N ALA A 195 2.41 8.60 -21.14
CA ALA A 195 1.19 7.89 -20.79
C ALA A 195 1.39 6.71 -19.80
N ARG A 196 2.63 6.30 -19.55
CA ARG A 196 2.97 5.26 -18.57
C ARG A 196 2.92 5.79 -17.12
N ARG A 197 2.88 7.14 -16.94
CA ARG A 197 2.74 7.77 -15.63
C ARG A 197 1.28 7.90 -15.22
N ALA A 198 1.03 8.00 -13.92
CA ALA A 198 -0.30 7.97 -13.32
C ALA A 198 -1.14 6.79 -13.86
N ALA A 199 -0.50 5.65 -14.03
CA ALA A 199 -1.04 4.50 -14.74
C ALA A 199 -0.54 3.18 -14.16
N ILE A 200 -1.27 2.12 -14.45
CA ILE A 200 -0.84 0.74 -14.28
C ILE A 200 -0.64 0.15 -15.67
N GLN A 201 0.52 -0.41 -15.92
CA GLN A 201 0.85 -1.14 -17.12
C GLN A 201 0.60 -2.62 -16.91
N VAL A 202 0.29 -3.34 -17.98
CA VAL A 202 0.27 -4.80 -17.99
C VAL A 202 1.21 -5.30 -19.09
N ALA A 203 1.93 -6.37 -18.78
CA ALA A 203 2.84 -7.06 -19.71
C ALA A 203 2.80 -8.57 -19.46
N ASP A 204 3.41 -9.33 -20.36
CA ASP A 204 3.76 -10.71 -20.10
C ASP A 204 4.91 -10.77 -19.07
N PRO A 205 5.13 -11.90 -18.38
CA PRO A 205 6.21 -12.04 -17.41
C PRO A 205 7.63 -11.80 -17.96
N ASP A 206 7.82 -11.93 -19.26
CA ASP A 206 9.08 -11.64 -19.95
C ASP A 206 9.19 -10.19 -20.45
N GLY A 207 8.27 -9.32 -20.06
CA GLY A 207 8.23 -7.90 -20.41
C GLY A 207 7.67 -7.60 -21.81
N LYS A 208 7.18 -8.60 -22.54
CA LYS A 208 6.55 -8.38 -23.85
C LYS A 208 5.08 -7.93 -23.73
N ASN A 209 4.49 -7.52 -24.86
CA ASN A 209 3.09 -7.14 -24.99
C ASN A 209 2.65 -6.06 -24.00
N VAL A 210 3.55 -5.09 -23.72
CA VAL A 210 3.32 -4.00 -22.78
C VAL A 210 2.22 -3.08 -23.28
N ARG A 211 1.26 -2.74 -22.41
CA ARG A 211 0.22 -1.74 -22.68
C ARG A 211 -0.29 -1.11 -21.39
N ILE A 212 -0.97 0.01 -21.49
CA ILE A 212 -1.65 0.62 -20.34
C ILE A 212 -2.86 -0.26 -19.97
N TYR A 213 -2.93 -0.68 -18.72
CA TYR A 213 -4.03 -1.45 -18.16
C TYR A 213 -5.12 -0.53 -17.61
N ALA A 214 -4.73 0.49 -16.83
CA ALA A 214 -5.60 1.51 -16.28
C ALA A 214 -4.84 2.83 -16.14
N SER A 215 -5.54 3.97 -16.12
CA SER A 215 -4.93 5.29 -16.06
C SER A 215 -5.72 6.26 -15.20
N GLY A 216 -5.16 7.45 -14.97
CA GLY A 216 -5.77 8.46 -14.12
C GLY A 216 -5.69 8.14 -12.62
N LEU A 217 -4.80 7.22 -12.22
CA LEU A 217 -4.45 6.92 -10.84
C LEU A 217 -3.20 7.74 -10.48
N ARG A 218 -3.38 8.88 -9.81
CA ARG A 218 -2.26 9.82 -9.58
C ARG A 218 -0.98 9.13 -9.10
N ASN A 219 -1.06 8.34 -8.07
CA ASN A 219 0.06 7.57 -7.55
C ASN A 219 -0.45 6.26 -6.92
N ALA A 220 -0.65 5.25 -7.76
CA ALA A 220 -0.95 3.90 -7.31
C ALA A 220 0.32 3.26 -6.77
N VAL A 221 0.57 3.38 -5.47
CA VAL A 221 1.78 2.85 -4.82
C VAL A 221 1.63 1.37 -4.55
N GLY A 222 0.62 0.95 -3.79
CA GLY A 222 0.34 -0.45 -3.51
C GLY A 222 -0.46 -1.11 -4.63
N LEU A 223 -0.10 -2.33 -4.98
CA LEU A 223 -0.90 -3.23 -5.82
C LEU A 223 -1.06 -4.56 -5.11
N ALA A 224 -2.28 -5.09 -5.12
CA ALA A 224 -2.57 -6.42 -4.61
C ALA A 224 -3.57 -7.15 -5.51
N VAL A 225 -3.38 -8.44 -5.72
CA VAL A 225 -4.37 -9.27 -6.41
C VAL A 225 -5.18 -10.01 -5.36
N ASN A 226 -6.50 -9.83 -5.38
CA ASN A 226 -7.38 -10.53 -4.46
C ASN A 226 -7.28 -12.05 -4.72
N PRO A 227 -6.87 -12.86 -3.74
CA PRO A 227 -6.60 -14.29 -3.93
C PRO A 227 -7.87 -15.11 -4.21
N ASP A 228 -9.04 -14.59 -3.86
CA ASP A 228 -10.30 -15.31 -4.06
C ASP A 228 -10.92 -15.04 -5.44
N THR A 229 -10.67 -13.84 -6.00
CA THR A 229 -11.34 -13.38 -7.23
C THR A 229 -10.40 -13.15 -8.40
N GLY A 230 -9.10 -13.00 -8.15
CA GLY A 230 -8.11 -12.61 -9.15
C GLY A 230 -8.19 -11.13 -9.58
N VAL A 231 -9.04 -10.34 -8.95
CA VAL A 231 -9.19 -8.91 -9.25
C VAL A 231 -7.98 -8.13 -8.73
N LEU A 232 -7.44 -7.24 -9.56
CA LEU A 232 -6.37 -6.32 -9.17
C LEU A 232 -6.94 -5.18 -8.33
N TRP A 233 -6.29 -4.87 -7.22
CA TRP A 233 -6.56 -3.75 -6.32
C TRP A 233 -5.37 -2.81 -6.25
N ALA A 234 -5.63 -1.51 -6.03
CA ALA A 234 -4.60 -0.50 -5.92
C ALA A 234 -4.86 0.44 -4.74
N ASP A 235 -3.77 0.78 -4.03
CA ASP A 235 -3.70 1.84 -3.04
C ASP A 235 -3.22 3.11 -3.72
N VAL A 236 -4.03 4.16 -3.69
CA VAL A 236 -3.76 5.38 -4.48
C VAL A 236 -3.67 6.60 -3.58
N ASN A 237 -2.53 7.28 -3.71
CA ASN A 237 -2.31 8.59 -3.10
C ASN A 237 -2.82 9.68 -4.03
N GLU A 238 -3.82 10.41 -3.59
CA GLU A 238 -4.42 11.51 -4.32
C GLU A 238 -3.59 12.79 -4.24
N ARG A 239 -4.04 13.81 -4.94
CA ARG A 239 -3.35 15.10 -5.10
C ARG A 239 -3.33 15.93 -3.84
N ASP A 240 -2.33 16.76 -3.70
CA ASP A 240 -2.08 17.59 -2.53
C ASP A 240 -2.65 19.00 -2.67
N MET A 241 -2.70 19.72 -1.53
CA MET A 241 -2.94 21.16 -1.43
C MET A 241 -4.36 21.59 -1.86
N MET A 242 -5.37 20.75 -1.60
CA MET A 242 -6.78 21.11 -1.77
C MET A 242 -7.50 21.39 -0.44
N GLY A 243 -6.76 21.44 0.66
CA GLY A 243 -7.24 21.61 2.03
C GLY A 243 -7.12 20.32 2.84
N ASP A 244 -7.26 20.42 4.15
CA ASP A 244 -7.05 19.31 5.11
C ASP A 244 -7.93 18.08 4.82
N ASN A 245 -9.12 18.28 4.26
CA ASN A 245 -10.12 17.25 4.16
C ASN A 245 -10.40 16.79 2.71
N LEU A 246 -9.50 17.15 1.75
CA LEU A 246 -9.72 16.82 0.34
C LEU A 246 -8.43 16.74 -0.47
N PRO A 247 -8.34 15.80 -1.45
CA PRO A 247 -9.22 14.65 -1.62
C PRO A 247 -8.81 13.50 -0.71
N PRO A 248 -9.70 12.53 -0.47
CA PRO A 248 -9.33 11.31 0.22
C PRO A 248 -8.44 10.44 -0.67
N ASP A 249 -7.44 9.80 -0.06
CA ASP A 249 -6.73 8.66 -0.64
C ASP A 249 -7.64 7.42 -0.59
N TYR A 250 -7.34 6.40 -1.41
CA TYR A 250 -8.27 5.30 -1.56
C TYR A 250 -7.63 3.95 -1.88
N LEU A 251 -8.39 2.88 -1.56
CA LEU A 251 -8.20 1.52 -2.05
C LEU A 251 -9.31 1.21 -3.06
N THR A 252 -8.97 0.65 -4.22
CA THR A 252 -9.97 0.37 -5.27
C THR A 252 -9.61 -0.85 -6.11
N HIS A 253 -10.63 -1.57 -6.60
CA HIS A 253 -10.43 -2.51 -7.69
C HIS A 253 -10.05 -1.76 -8.97
N VAL A 254 -9.28 -2.41 -9.83
CA VAL A 254 -8.79 -1.80 -11.07
C VAL A 254 -9.24 -2.65 -12.27
N PRO A 255 -10.30 -2.24 -13.00
CA PRO A 255 -10.70 -2.91 -14.22
C PRO A 255 -9.79 -2.53 -15.39
N GLU A 256 -9.66 -3.43 -16.36
CA GLU A 256 -8.95 -3.15 -17.59
C GLU A 256 -9.63 -2.01 -18.37
N GLY A 257 -8.84 -1.02 -18.82
CA GLY A 257 -9.35 0.20 -19.46
C GLY A 257 -9.92 1.23 -18.49
N GLY A 258 -9.83 0.99 -17.16
CA GLY A 258 -10.31 1.91 -16.13
C GLY A 258 -9.60 3.27 -16.17
N PHE A 259 -10.38 4.35 -15.94
CA PHE A 259 -9.86 5.69 -15.77
C PHE A 259 -10.36 6.28 -14.46
N PHE A 260 -9.45 6.78 -13.60
CA PHE A 260 -9.77 7.23 -12.24
C PHE A 260 -9.72 8.75 -12.05
N GLY A 261 -9.68 9.50 -13.15
CA GLY A 261 -9.92 10.95 -13.18
C GLY A 261 -8.69 11.83 -13.23
N TRP A 262 -7.57 11.48 -12.60
CA TRP A 262 -6.37 12.30 -12.59
C TRP A 262 -5.83 12.56 -14.02
N PRO A 263 -5.41 13.80 -14.35
CA PRO A 263 -5.39 15.01 -13.53
C PRO A 263 -6.70 15.80 -13.50
N TYR A 264 -7.67 15.49 -14.37
CA TYR A 264 -8.85 16.30 -14.69
C TYR A 264 -9.90 16.33 -13.59
N SER A 265 -10.09 15.20 -12.92
CA SER A 265 -11.07 15.04 -11.84
C SER A 265 -10.52 14.16 -10.73
N TYR A 266 -11.22 14.08 -9.59
CA TYR A 266 -10.90 13.24 -8.44
C TYR A 266 -12.17 12.62 -7.87
N ILE A 267 -12.05 11.42 -7.32
CA ILE A 267 -13.16 10.65 -6.74
C ILE A 267 -14.39 10.71 -7.67
N GLY A 268 -14.23 10.13 -8.87
CA GLY A 268 -15.21 10.24 -9.95
C GLY A 268 -15.12 11.56 -10.72
N LYS A 269 -16.23 12.26 -10.87
CA LYS A 269 -16.37 13.40 -11.80
C LYS A 269 -16.12 14.77 -11.15
N ASN A 270 -15.59 14.85 -9.95
CA ASN A 270 -15.28 16.11 -9.29
C ASN A 270 -14.10 16.79 -10.00
N LEU A 271 -14.35 17.88 -10.70
CA LEU A 271 -13.33 18.58 -11.50
C LEU A 271 -12.23 19.19 -10.64
N ASP A 272 -10.98 19.09 -11.09
CA ASP A 272 -9.88 19.88 -10.53
C ASP A 272 -9.74 21.20 -11.32
N PRO A 273 -10.04 22.34 -10.70
CA PRO A 273 -10.02 23.64 -11.41
C PRO A 273 -8.61 24.12 -11.73
N ARG A 274 -7.56 23.47 -11.25
CA ARG A 274 -6.15 23.78 -11.59
C ARG A 274 -5.77 23.33 -12.99
N VAL A 275 -6.49 22.35 -13.54
CA VAL A 275 -6.29 21.88 -14.93
C VAL A 275 -7.09 22.76 -15.87
N LYS A 276 -6.39 23.60 -16.65
CA LYS A 276 -7.04 24.54 -17.56
C LYS A 276 -7.71 23.87 -18.75
N GLU A 277 -7.02 22.91 -19.36
CA GLU A 277 -7.49 22.16 -20.52
C GLU A 277 -8.20 20.89 -20.05
N GLN A 278 -9.49 21.02 -19.78
CA GLN A 278 -10.31 19.91 -19.30
C GLN A 278 -10.61 18.89 -20.42
N ARG A 279 -10.81 17.64 -20.04
CA ARG A 279 -11.17 16.52 -20.91
C ARG A 279 -12.52 15.94 -20.47
N PRO A 280 -13.64 16.59 -20.83
CA PRO A 280 -14.98 16.14 -20.41
C PRO A 280 -15.32 14.71 -20.87
N ASP A 281 -14.75 14.28 -21.98
CA ASP A 281 -14.85 12.91 -22.49
C ASP A 281 -14.21 11.86 -21.55
N LEU A 282 -13.09 12.19 -20.92
CA LEU A 282 -12.43 11.36 -19.91
C LEU A 282 -13.14 11.47 -18.54
N VAL A 283 -13.48 12.69 -18.12
CA VAL A 283 -14.19 12.91 -16.85
C VAL A 283 -15.51 12.15 -16.81
N ALA A 284 -16.24 12.10 -17.94
CA ALA A 284 -17.49 11.34 -18.03
C ALA A 284 -17.30 9.83 -17.74
N LYS A 285 -16.10 9.30 -17.94
CA LYS A 285 -15.73 7.89 -17.74
C LYS A 285 -15.01 7.64 -16.40
N ALA A 286 -14.72 8.72 -15.63
CA ALA A 286 -13.96 8.58 -14.39
C ALA A 286 -14.70 7.68 -13.38
N LEU A 287 -14.01 6.66 -12.93
CA LEU A 287 -14.51 5.70 -11.94
C LEU A 287 -14.48 6.31 -10.53
N VAL A 288 -15.42 5.92 -9.72
CA VAL A 288 -15.44 6.23 -8.29
C VAL A 288 -14.72 5.10 -7.56
N PRO A 289 -13.68 5.40 -6.75
CA PRO A 289 -12.98 4.36 -5.98
C PRO A 289 -13.87 3.69 -4.93
N ASP A 290 -13.58 2.42 -4.59
CA ASP A 290 -14.43 1.61 -3.71
C ASP A 290 -14.36 2.00 -2.23
N VAL A 291 -13.15 2.27 -1.71
CA VAL A 291 -12.93 2.57 -0.29
C VAL A 291 -12.12 3.85 -0.15
N LEU A 292 -12.74 4.89 0.35
CA LEU A 292 -12.04 6.11 0.73
C LEU A 292 -11.41 5.91 2.12
N LEU A 293 -10.10 6.05 2.20
CA LEU A 293 -9.30 5.79 3.41
C LEU A 293 -9.13 7.05 4.28
N GLY A 294 -9.53 8.20 3.75
CA GLY A 294 -9.36 9.51 4.35
C GLY A 294 -8.36 10.38 3.60
N PRO A 295 -8.43 11.71 3.78
CA PRO A 295 -7.56 12.64 3.07
C PRO A 295 -6.14 12.58 3.59
N HIS A 296 -5.20 12.50 2.64
CA HIS A 296 -3.75 12.59 2.86
C HIS A 296 -3.16 11.51 3.78
N VAL A 297 -3.79 10.34 3.87
CA VAL A 297 -3.32 9.25 4.74
C VAL A 297 -2.16 8.47 4.14
N ALA A 298 -1.89 8.64 2.83
CA ALA A 298 -0.81 8.02 2.08
C ALA A 298 -0.79 6.48 2.21
N PRO A 299 -1.75 5.74 1.64
CA PRO A 299 -1.69 4.29 1.59
C PRO A 299 -0.55 3.85 0.66
N LEU A 300 0.34 2.96 1.13
CA LEU A 300 1.54 2.59 0.39
C LEU A 300 1.58 1.11 0.01
N GLU A 301 1.07 0.22 0.83
CA GLU A 301 0.95 -1.20 0.49
C GLU A 301 -0.29 -1.79 1.15
N SER A 302 -0.93 -2.70 0.44
CA SER A 302 -1.99 -3.55 0.98
C SER A 302 -1.72 -5.04 0.73
N THR A 303 -2.23 -5.86 1.63
CA THR A 303 -2.20 -7.32 1.50
C THR A 303 -3.53 -7.93 1.91
N PHE A 304 -4.05 -8.86 1.11
CA PHE A 304 -5.19 -9.67 1.51
C PHE A 304 -4.75 -10.71 2.53
N TYR A 305 -5.53 -10.86 3.59
CA TYR A 305 -5.20 -11.81 4.65
C TYR A 305 -5.51 -13.25 4.24
N THR A 306 -4.47 -13.99 3.94
CA THR A 306 -4.50 -15.42 3.56
C THR A 306 -4.17 -16.36 4.71
N GLY A 307 -3.76 -15.81 5.86
CA GLY A 307 -3.42 -16.58 7.06
C GLY A 307 -4.65 -17.13 7.78
N LYS A 308 -4.39 -18.04 8.74
CA LYS A 308 -5.42 -18.62 9.61
C LYS A 308 -5.20 -18.32 11.09
N GLN A 309 -4.14 -17.62 11.43
CA GLN A 309 -3.81 -17.27 12.82
C GLN A 309 -4.82 -16.29 13.42
N PHE A 310 -5.26 -15.30 12.63
CA PHE A 310 -6.23 -14.31 13.07
C PHE A 310 -7.66 -14.87 13.05
N PRO A 311 -8.58 -14.32 13.86
CA PRO A 311 -9.99 -14.70 13.85
C PRO A 311 -10.62 -14.67 12.45
N ALA A 312 -11.63 -15.48 12.22
CA ALA A 312 -12.31 -15.60 10.92
C ALA A 312 -12.87 -14.26 10.40
N SER A 313 -13.13 -13.28 11.28
CA SER A 313 -13.54 -11.93 10.90
C SER A 313 -12.49 -11.15 10.10
N TYR A 314 -11.24 -11.60 10.09
CA TYR A 314 -10.14 -11.02 9.28
C TYR A 314 -9.88 -11.76 7.98
N TRP A 315 -10.47 -12.94 7.80
CA TRP A 315 -10.21 -13.74 6.60
C TRP A 315 -10.80 -13.05 5.36
N HIS A 316 -10.07 -13.14 4.25
CA HIS A 316 -10.41 -12.53 2.97
C HIS A 316 -10.41 -10.98 2.94
N GLY A 317 -10.24 -10.30 4.07
CA GLY A 317 -10.10 -8.85 4.12
C GLY A 317 -8.67 -8.38 3.80
N ALA A 318 -8.49 -7.07 3.64
CA ALA A 318 -7.22 -6.46 3.30
C ALA A 318 -6.67 -5.62 4.47
N PHE A 319 -5.37 -5.75 4.75
CA PHE A 319 -4.62 -4.81 5.58
C PHE A 319 -3.98 -3.77 4.70
N VAL A 320 -4.06 -2.49 5.09
CA VAL A 320 -3.52 -1.36 4.34
C VAL A 320 -2.64 -0.52 5.26
N ALA A 321 -1.39 -0.29 4.88
CA ALA A 321 -0.48 0.60 5.59
C ALA A 321 -0.72 2.04 5.17
N LEU A 322 -1.09 2.90 6.14
CA LEU A 322 -1.29 4.33 5.97
C LEU A 322 -0.06 5.07 6.52
N HIS A 323 0.82 5.51 5.63
CA HIS A 323 2.11 6.12 5.99
C HIS A 323 1.96 7.44 6.73
N GLY A 324 0.87 8.17 6.48
CA GLY A 324 0.54 9.40 7.17
C GLY A 324 0.83 10.68 6.41
N SER A 325 0.07 11.71 6.75
CA SER A 325 0.03 12.98 6.04
C SER A 325 1.26 13.87 6.28
N TRP A 326 1.60 14.66 5.27
CA TRP A 326 2.58 15.75 5.34
C TRP A 326 1.97 17.12 5.00
N ASN A 327 0.75 17.14 4.47
CA ASN A 327 0.07 18.34 3.96
C ASN A 327 -1.29 18.56 4.63
N ARG A 328 -1.36 18.32 5.93
CA ARG A 328 -2.56 18.49 6.75
C ARG A 328 -2.21 19.17 8.08
N SER A 329 -3.03 20.09 8.56
CA SER A 329 -2.77 20.84 9.81
C SER A 329 -2.77 19.94 11.05
N ILE A 330 -3.59 18.90 11.05
CA ILE A 330 -3.60 17.82 12.05
C ILE A 330 -3.27 16.54 11.29
N HIS A 331 -2.24 15.86 11.69
CA HIS A 331 -1.81 14.62 11.04
C HIS A 331 -2.95 13.59 10.95
N SER A 332 -2.91 12.77 9.91
CA SER A 332 -3.84 11.67 9.70
C SER A 332 -3.12 10.49 9.04
N GLY A 333 -3.63 9.27 9.18
CA GLY A 333 -2.92 8.06 8.82
C GLY A 333 -2.03 7.58 9.97
N TYR A 334 -0.76 7.24 9.70
CA TYR A 334 0.20 6.72 10.68
C TYR A 334 -0.31 5.47 11.39
N MET A 335 -0.88 4.55 10.63
CA MET A 335 -1.49 3.32 11.16
C MET A 335 -1.62 2.26 10.08
N VAL A 336 -1.86 1.03 10.49
CA VAL A 336 -2.38 0.00 9.59
C VAL A 336 -3.87 -0.13 9.85
N VAL A 337 -4.67 -0.12 8.79
CA VAL A 337 -6.10 -0.38 8.87
C VAL A 337 -6.43 -1.74 8.28
N PHE A 338 -7.51 -2.33 8.74
CA PHE A 338 -8.12 -3.53 8.16
C PHE A 338 -9.40 -3.14 7.45
N VAL A 339 -9.53 -3.51 6.19
CA VAL A 339 -10.75 -3.35 5.39
C VAL A 339 -11.43 -4.71 5.30
N PRO A 340 -12.64 -4.88 5.87
CA PRO A 340 -13.37 -6.14 5.77
C PRO A 340 -13.91 -6.34 4.36
N PHE A 341 -13.81 -7.58 3.87
CA PHE A 341 -14.33 -8.01 2.58
C PHE A 341 -15.33 -9.15 2.75
N LYS A 342 -16.28 -9.22 1.82
CA LYS A 342 -17.22 -10.32 1.69
C LYS A 342 -17.52 -10.55 0.21
N ASN A 343 -17.37 -11.79 -0.24
CA ASN A 343 -17.58 -12.16 -1.65
C ASN A 343 -16.69 -11.36 -2.63
N GLY A 344 -15.47 -11.01 -2.21
CA GLY A 344 -14.53 -10.26 -3.03
C GLY A 344 -14.70 -8.74 -3.03
N GLU A 345 -15.69 -8.20 -2.30
CA GLU A 345 -16.02 -6.78 -2.24
C GLU A 345 -15.88 -6.22 -0.81
N PRO A 346 -15.51 -4.94 -0.63
CA PRO A 346 -15.50 -4.29 0.67
C PRO A 346 -16.88 -4.34 1.33
N SER A 347 -16.93 -4.77 2.58
CA SER A 347 -18.19 -5.01 3.30
C SER A 347 -18.40 -4.16 4.55
N GLY A 348 -17.47 -3.25 4.82
CA GLY A 348 -17.55 -2.35 5.98
C GLY A 348 -16.43 -1.31 5.97
N LEU A 349 -16.54 -0.33 6.88
CA LEU A 349 -15.55 0.72 7.03
C LEU A 349 -14.19 0.17 7.47
N PRO A 350 -13.08 0.80 7.06
CA PRO A 350 -11.75 0.48 7.57
C PRO A 350 -11.67 0.57 9.08
N ILE A 351 -11.03 -0.41 9.71
CA ILE A 351 -10.86 -0.54 11.16
C ILE A 351 -9.39 -0.29 11.49
N SER A 352 -9.09 0.65 12.41
CA SER A 352 -7.72 0.85 12.91
C SER A 352 -7.22 -0.42 13.59
N PHE A 353 -6.22 -1.06 13.00
CA PHE A 353 -5.69 -2.36 13.47
C PHE A 353 -4.38 -2.22 14.25
N LEU A 354 -3.42 -1.45 13.73
CA LEU A 354 -2.14 -1.15 14.38
C LEU A 354 -1.91 0.35 14.36
N ASN A 355 -1.72 0.98 15.51
CA ASN A 355 -1.63 2.43 15.66
C ASN A 355 -0.59 2.87 16.70
N GLY A 356 -0.54 4.18 16.98
CA GLY A 356 0.35 4.78 17.96
C GLY A 356 1.68 5.24 17.38
N PHE A 357 1.89 5.16 16.07
CA PHE A 357 3.06 5.69 15.38
C PHE A 357 3.12 7.22 15.46
N ASP A 358 1.99 7.88 15.47
CA ASP A 358 1.84 9.30 15.77
C ASP A 358 1.13 9.44 17.14
N PRO A 359 1.86 9.80 18.20
CA PRO A 359 1.27 9.88 19.55
C PRO A 359 0.44 11.13 19.78
N ASN A 360 0.69 12.21 19.02
CA ASN A 360 -0.06 13.46 19.09
C ASN A 360 -0.19 14.11 17.71
N PRO A 361 -1.27 13.88 16.97
CA PRO A 361 -1.46 14.40 15.62
C PRO A 361 -1.43 15.93 15.47
N ARG A 362 -1.44 16.68 16.57
CA ARG A 362 -1.30 18.15 16.59
C ARG A 362 0.15 18.62 16.64
N GLU A 363 1.07 17.71 16.90
CA GLU A 363 2.52 17.93 16.89
C GLU A 363 3.15 17.32 15.65
N LYS A 364 4.38 17.72 15.35
CA LYS A 364 5.10 17.15 14.18
C LYS A 364 5.82 15.85 14.49
N ALA A 365 6.10 15.58 15.78
CA ALA A 365 6.92 14.45 16.16
C ALA A 365 6.16 13.13 16.04
N VAL A 366 6.71 12.20 15.26
CA VAL A 366 6.17 10.84 15.04
C VAL A 366 7.21 9.79 15.45
N ASP A 367 6.74 8.65 15.94
CA ASP A 367 7.61 7.55 16.39
C ASP A 367 7.80 6.47 15.33
N GLY A 368 7.02 6.50 14.26
CA GLY A 368 7.08 5.55 13.15
C GLY A 368 6.12 5.91 12.03
N ARG A 369 6.32 5.27 10.87
CA ARG A 369 5.45 5.38 9.69
C ARG A 369 5.36 4.02 9.00
N PRO A 370 4.20 3.33 9.04
CA PRO A 370 4.05 2.03 8.40
C PRO A 370 4.04 2.17 6.87
N VAL A 371 4.74 1.27 6.18
CA VAL A 371 4.87 1.25 4.72
C VAL A 371 4.38 -0.06 4.13
N GLY A 372 5.10 -1.15 4.40
CA GLY A 372 4.83 -2.47 3.88
C GLY A 372 3.99 -3.32 4.82
N VAL A 373 3.13 -4.17 4.26
CA VAL A 373 2.34 -5.15 5.00
C VAL A 373 2.36 -6.50 4.29
N ALA A 374 2.73 -7.57 5.01
CA ALA A 374 2.76 -8.92 4.45
C ALA A 374 2.26 -9.96 5.46
N VAL A 375 1.63 -11.01 4.97
CA VAL A 375 1.20 -12.15 5.80
C VAL A 375 2.34 -13.15 5.88
N ALA A 376 2.91 -13.33 7.07
CA ALA A 376 3.97 -14.31 7.32
C ALA A 376 3.45 -15.75 7.21
N HIS A 377 4.35 -16.71 7.06
CA HIS A 377 4.00 -18.13 6.90
C HIS A 377 3.20 -18.68 8.08
N ASP A 378 3.43 -18.19 9.30
CA ASP A 378 2.69 -18.56 10.50
C ASP A 378 1.32 -17.87 10.62
N GLY A 379 0.94 -17.02 9.65
CA GLY A 379 -0.29 -16.26 9.61
C GLY A 379 -0.26 -14.96 10.43
N SER A 380 0.87 -14.57 11.03
CA SER A 380 1.04 -13.25 11.63
C SER A 380 1.17 -12.18 10.53
N LEU A 381 0.93 -10.91 10.87
CA LEU A 381 1.14 -9.78 9.97
C LEU A 381 2.50 -9.15 10.24
N LEU A 382 3.31 -8.97 9.20
CA LEU A 382 4.53 -8.18 9.22
C LEU A 382 4.23 -6.76 8.73
N VAL A 383 4.84 -5.76 9.36
CA VAL A 383 4.67 -4.34 9.02
C VAL A 383 6.04 -3.66 9.03
N SER A 384 6.48 -3.13 7.90
CA SER A 384 7.68 -2.31 7.85
C SER A 384 7.37 -0.87 8.30
N ASP A 385 8.36 -0.24 8.92
CA ASP A 385 8.31 1.12 9.47
C ASP A 385 9.63 1.81 9.12
N ASP A 386 9.58 2.73 8.16
CA ASP A 386 10.75 3.37 7.58
C ASP A 386 11.37 4.45 8.51
N VAL A 387 10.60 5.03 9.40
CA VAL A 387 11.07 5.94 10.44
C VAL A 387 11.70 5.17 11.59
N GLY A 388 11.05 4.11 12.06
CA GLY A 388 11.58 3.24 13.10
C GLY A 388 12.74 2.33 12.63
N ASN A 389 13.00 2.22 11.33
CA ASN A 389 13.98 1.31 10.73
C ASN A 389 13.82 -0.14 11.21
N VAL A 390 12.55 -0.58 11.28
CA VAL A 390 12.14 -1.83 11.91
C VAL A 390 11.03 -2.52 11.11
N ILE A 391 10.99 -3.83 11.22
CA ILE A 391 9.83 -4.61 10.82
C ILE A 391 9.17 -5.12 12.09
N TRP A 392 7.91 -4.80 12.25
CA TRP A 392 7.05 -5.27 13.34
C TRP A 392 6.34 -6.55 12.94
N ARG A 393 6.14 -7.44 13.91
CA ARG A 393 5.27 -8.61 13.78
C ARG A 393 4.04 -8.40 14.67
N VAL A 394 2.86 -8.58 14.11
CA VAL A 394 1.59 -8.59 14.83
C VAL A 394 1.04 -10.01 14.81
N ALA A 395 0.85 -10.61 15.97
CA ALA A 395 0.35 -11.96 16.12
C ALA A 395 -0.85 -11.99 17.06
N LYS A 396 -1.71 -13.00 16.94
CA LYS A 396 -2.78 -13.28 17.91
C LYS A 396 -2.16 -13.69 19.25
N LYS A 397 -2.73 -13.19 20.37
CA LYS A 397 -2.36 -13.61 21.74
C LYS A 397 -2.79 -15.03 22.03
#